data_17fc956ee659cb74a3015bebc5e0b0d8
#
_entry.id   17fc956ee659cb74a3015bebc5e0b0d8
#
_cell.length_a   1.000
_cell.length_b   1.000
_cell.length_c   1.000
_cell.angle_alpha   90.00
_cell.angle_beta   90.00
_cell.angle_gamma   90.00
#
_symmetry.space_group_name_H-M   'P 1'
#
loop_
_entity.id
_entity.type
_entity.pdbx_description
1 polymer ?
#
loop_
_entity_poly.entity_id
_entity_poly.type
_entity_poly.pdbx_seq_one_letter_code
_entity_poly.pdbx_strand_id
1 'polypeptide(L)'
;MYQVVASDLDGTLLSPDHTLSPYAKETLKLLTARGINFVFATGRHHVDVGQIRDNLEIKSYMITSNGARVHDLDGNLIFAHNLDRDIASDLFGVVNDNPDIITNVYRDDEWFMNRHRPEEMRFFKEAVFQYALYEPGLLEPEGVSKVFFTCDSHEQLLPLEQ
;
A
#
# COMPACT_ATOMS: atom_id res chain seq x y z
N MET A 1 -9.94 -25.42 -15.46
CA MET A 1 -9.42 -24.16 -16.05
C MET A 1 -9.40 -23.13 -14.93
N TYR A 2 -8.30 -22.43 -14.73
CA TYR A 2 -8.22 -21.38 -13.69
C TYR A 2 -9.09 -20.20 -14.09
N GLN A 3 -9.83 -19.64 -13.12
CA GLN A 3 -10.73 -18.49 -13.33
C GLN A 3 -10.20 -17.20 -12.69
N VAL A 4 -9.21 -17.32 -11.82
CA VAL A 4 -8.61 -16.21 -11.08
C VAL A 4 -7.10 -16.37 -11.08
N VAL A 5 -6.40 -15.26 -11.27
CA VAL A 5 -4.95 -15.13 -11.10
C VAL A 5 -4.70 -13.97 -10.16
N ALA A 6 -4.02 -14.23 -9.04
CA ALA A 6 -3.57 -13.20 -8.11
C ALA A 6 -2.05 -13.06 -8.19
N SER A 7 -1.57 -11.82 -8.17
CA SER A 7 -0.14 -11.52 -8.16
C SER A 7 0.17 -10.39 -7.17
N ASP A 8 1.31 -10.54 -6.50
CA ASP A 8 1.96 -9.43 -5.82
C ASP A 8 2.54 -8.44 -6.84
N LEU A 9 2.83 -7.24 -6.40
CA LEU A 9 3.37 -6.15 -7.20
C LEU A 9 4.89 -6.06 -7.08
N ASP A 10 5.38 -5.70 -5.90
CA ASP A 10 6.78 -5.36 -5.67
C ASP A 10 7.66 -6.62 -5.66
N GLY A 11 8.69 -6.64 -6.51
CA GLY A 11 9.55 -7.81 -6.64
C GLY A 11 8.93 -9.01 -7.35
N THR A 12 7.68 -8.89 -7.84
CA THR A 12 6.96 -9.96 -8.55
C THR A 12 6.49 -9.48 -9.93
N LEU A 13 5.50 -8.61 -9.99
CA LEU A 13 4.92 -8.12 -11.24
C LEU A 13 5.63 -6.85 -11.75
N LEU A 14 6.08 -6.01 -10.82
CA LEU A 14 6.83 -4.80 -11.12
C LEU A 14 8.32 -5.11 -11.31
N SER A 15 8.93 -4.44 -12.28
CA SER A 15 10.38 -4.40 -12.47
C SER A 15 11.06 -3.59 -11.33
N PRO A 16 12.40 -3.67 -11.20
CA PRO A 16 13.16 -2.97 -10.15
C PRO A 16 12.97 -1.44 -10.14
N ASP A 17 12.54 -0.85 -11.25
CA ASP A 17 12.20 0.57 -11.39
C ASP A 17 10.73 0.87 -11.01
N HIS A 18 10.04 -0.08 -10.38
CA HIS A 18 8.63 -0.02 -9.97
C HIS A 18 7.64 0.20 -11.12
N THR A 19 8.00 -0.18 -12.34
CA THR A 19 7.14 -0.10 -13.51
C THR A 19 6.71 -1.48 -14.02
N LEU A 20 5.58 -1.53 -14.72
CA LEU A 20 5.16 -2.73 -15.44
C LEU A 20 5.83 -2.77 -16.81
N SER A 21 6.48 -3.89 -17.10
CA SER A 21 7.05 -4.11 -18.44
C SER A 21 5.94 -4.15 -19.51
N PRO A 22 6.25 -3.78 -20.77
CA PRO A 22 5.28 -3.90 -21.88
C PRO A 22 4.72 -5.31 -22.01
N TYR A 23 5.56 -6.32 -21.81
CA TYR A 23 5.15 -7.73 -21.86
C TYR A 23 4.13 -8.07 -20.76
N ALA A 24 4.37 -7.61 -19.51
CA ALA A 24 3.43 -7.81 -18.42
C ALA A 24 2.08 -7.13 -18.72
N LYS A 25 2.09 -5.89 -19.21
CA LYS A 25 0.87 -5.15 -19.58
C LYS A 25 0.04 -5.90 -20.63
N GLU A 26 0.67 -6.36 -21.70
CA GLU A 26 0.00 -7.12 -22.76
C GLU A 26 -0.54 -8.45 -22.22
N THR A 27 0.22 -9.15 -21.40
CA THR A 27 -0.20 -10.41 -20.79
C THR A 27 -1.43 -10.23 -19.93
N LEU A 28 -1.48 -9.18 -19.07
CA LEU A 28 -2.64 -8.87 -18.24
C LEU A 28 -3.87 -8.53 -19.08
N LYS A 29 -3.72 -7.75 -20.16
CA LYS A 29 -4.81 -7.44 -21.08
C LYS A 29 -5.35 -8.71 -21.76
N LEU A 30 -4.48 -9.60 -22.21
CA LEU A 30 -4.89 -10.89 -22.79
C LEU A 30 -5.61 -11.80 -21.79
N LEU A 31 -5.16 -11.79 -20.53
CA LEU A 31 -5.72 -12.59 -19.45
C LEU A 31 -7.16 -12.15 -19.17
N THR A 32 -7.37 -10.85 -18.97
CA THR A 32 -8.70 -10.28 -18.72
C THR A 32 -9.63 -10.40 -19.92
N ALA A 33 -9.11 -10.25 -21.15
CA ALA A 33 -9.90 -10.45 -22.38
C ALA A 33 -10.38 -11.88 -22.56
N ARG A 34 -9.72 -12.88 -21.92
CA ARG A 34 -10.16 -14.28 -21.89
C ARG A 34 -11.14 -14.59 -20.76
N GLY A 35 -11.60 -13.59 -20.02
CA GLY A 35 -12.54 -13.74 -18.92
C GLY A 35 -11.90 -14.30 -17.64
N ILE A 36 -10.57 -14.26 -17.51
CA ILE A 36 -9.88 -14.62 -16.28
C ILE A 36 -9.79 -13.37 -15.40
N ASN A 37 -10.29 -13.47 -14.18
CA ASN A 37 -10.22 -12.38 -13.21
C ASN A 37 -8.79 -12.21 -12.72
N PHE A 38 -8.27 -11.01 -12.83
CA PHE A 38 -6.97 -10.67 -12.25
C PHE A 38 -7.14 -9.94 -10.92
N VAL A 39 -6.26 -10.24 -9.96
CA VAL A 39 -6.25 -9.67 -8.62
C VAL A 39 -4.86 -9.15 -8.30
N PHE A 40 -4.73 -7.86 -8.03
CA PHE A 40 -3.54 -7.33 -7.35
C PHE A 40 -3.61 -7.69 -5.87
N ALA A 41 -2.57 -8.30 -5.32
CA ALA A 41 -2.48 -8.66 -3.90
C ALA A 41 -1.18 -8.09 -3.31
N THR A 42 -1.25 -6.99 -2.57
CA THR A 42 -0.08 -6.21 -2.19
C THR A 42 -0.21 -5.55 -0.82
N GLY A 43 0.93 -5.18 -0.24
CA GLY A 43 0.98 -4.34 0.96
C GLY A 43 0.79 -2.85 0.70
N ARG A 44 0.71 -2.41 -0.58
CA ARG A 44 0.52 -1.01 -0.95
C ARG A 44 -0.89 -0.52 -0.62
N HIS A 45 -1.04 0.80 -0.60
CA HIS A 45 -2.33 1.47 -0.42
C HIS A 45 -3.20 1.33 -1.68
N HIS A 46 -4.53 1.23 -1.50
CA HIS A 46 -5.46 1.05 -2.62
C HIS A 46 -5.48 2.22 -3.61
N VAL A 47 -5.25 3.45 -3.16
CA VAL A 47 -5.16 4.62 -4.05
C VAL A 47 -3.97 4.49 -5.01
N ASP A 48 -2.80 4.05 -4.51
CA ASP A 48 -1.61 3.81 -5.33
C ASP A 48 -1.84 2.67 -6.35
N VAL A 49 -2.39 1.55 -5.89
CA VAL A 49 -2.69 0.40 -6.76
C VAL A 49 -3.79 0.73 -7.78
N GLY A 50 -4.76 1.53 -7.40
CA GLY A 50 -5.81 2.03 -8.29
C GLY A 50 -5.24 2.80 -9.49
N GLN A 51 -4.24 3.63 -9.27
CA GLN A 51 -3.54 4.35 -10.34
C GLN A 51 -2.82 3.40 -11.30
N ILE A 52 -2.16 2.36 -10.77
CA ILE A 52 -1.50 1.34 -11.59
C ILE A 52 -2.54 0.62 -12.46
N ARG A 53 -3.67 0.20 -11.87
CA ARG A 53 -4.77 -0.46 -12.55
C ARG A 53 -5.35 0.41 -13.67
N ASP A 54 -5.63 1.68 -13.38
CA ASP A 54 -6.25 2.61 -14.32
C ASP A 54 -5.31 2.93 -15.49
N ASN A 55 -4.00 3.04 -15.24
CA ASN A 55 -2.99 3.19 -16.29
C ASN A 55 -2.83 1.95 -17.19
N LEU A 56 -3.27 0.78 -16.72
CA LEU A 56 -3.31 -0.44 -17.51
C LEU A 56 -4.57 -0.58 -18.36
N GLU A 57 -5.60 0.20 -18.05
CA GLU A 57 -6.92 0.10 -18.69
C GLU A 57 -7.53 -1.31 -18.58
N ILE A 58 -7.28 -2.00 -17.47
CA ILE A 58 -7.86 -3.32 -17.17
C ILE A 58 -8.81 -3.24 -16.00
N LYS A 59 -9.80 -4.13 -15.98
CA LYS A 59 -10.61 -4.37 -14.80
C LYS A 59 -9.96 -5.46 -13.95
N SER A 60 -9.70 -5.16 -12.70
CA SER A 60 -9.10 -6.12 -11.76
C SER A 60 -9.58 -5.89 -10.34
N TYR A 61 -9.65 -6.94 -9.57
CA TYR A 61 -9.79 -6.84 -8.12
C TYR A 61 -8.49 -6.33 -7.51
N MET A 62 -8.59 -5.70 -6.34
CA MET A 62 -7.42 -5.24 -5.58
C MET A 62 -7.57 -5.70 -4.13
N ILE A 63 -6.60 -6.46 -3.64
CA ILE A 63 -6.37 -6.79 -2.24
C ILE A 63 -5.16 -5.95 -1.81
N THR A 64 -5.37 -4.98 -0.95
CA THR A 64 -4.38 -3.96 -0.60
C THR A 64 -4.19 -3.85 0.91
N SER A 65 -3.18 -3.08 1.34
CA SER A 65 -2.85 -2.93 2.76
C SER A 65 -2.73 -4.28 3.49
N ASN A 66 -2.04 -5.25 2.85
CA ASN A 66 -1.85 -6.61 3.36
C ASN A 66 -3.17 -7.38 3.65
N GLY A 67 -4.23 -7.12 2.87
CA GLY A 67 -5.53 -7.76 3.02
C GLY A 67 -6.59 -6.94 3.76
N ALA A 68 -6.21 -5.78 4.32
CA ALA A 68 -7.14 -4.94 5.07
C ALA A 68 -8.19 -4.23 4.21
N ARG A 69 -7.99 -4.18 2.89
CA ARG A 69 -8.92 -3.60 1.92
C ARG A 69 -9.07 -4.52 0.71
N VAL A 70 -10.30 -4.70 0.25
CA VAL A 70 -10.59 -5.38 -1.03
C VAL A 70 -11.54 -4.52 -1.83
N HIS A 71 -11.17 -4.28 -3.09
CA HIS A 71 -11.98 -3.55 -4.05
C HIS A 71 -12.36 -4.46 -5.21
N ASP A 72 -13.56 -4.26 -5.74
CA ASP A 72 -14.07 -5.00 -6.89
C ASP A 72 -13.49 -4.49 -8.23
N LEU A 73 -13.99 -5.06 -9.34
CA LEU A 73 -13.57 -4.72 -10.70
C LEU A 73 -13.83 -3.26 -11.09
N ASP A 74 -14.78 -2.61 -10.45
CA ASP A 74 -15.16 -1.21 -10.71
C ASP A 74 -14.53 -0.25 -9.70
N GLY A 75 -13.76 -0.78 -8.73
CA GLY A 75 -13.06 -0.01 -7.71
C GLY A 75 -13.89 0.27 -6.47
N ASN A 76 -15.05 -0.37 -6.32
CA ASN A 76 -15.85 -0.22 -5.10
C ASN A 76 -15.23 -1.03 -3.96
N LEU A 77 -15.21 -0.46 -2.77
CA LEU A 77 -14.76 -1.15 -1.56
C LEU A 77 -15.80 -2.24 -1.18
N ILE A 78 -15.39 -3.50 -1.20
CA ILE A 78 -16.25 -4.65 -0.84
C ILE A 78 -15.86 -5.33 0.47
N PHE A 79 -14.66 -5.05 0.97
CA PHE A 79 -14.22 -5.52 2.28
C PHE A 79 -13.25 -4.50 2.88
N ALA A 80 -13.44 -4.20 4.17
CA ALA A 80 -12.56 -3.37 4.98
C ALA A 80 -12.40 -3.98 6.37
N HIS A 81 -11.15 -3.99 6.85
CA HIS A 81 -10.82 -4.30 8.23
C HIS A 81 -9.85 -3.25 8.75
N ASN A 82 -10.21 -2.60 9.83
CA ASN A 82 -9.39 -1.60 10.49
C ASN A 82 -8.73 -2.19 11.73
N LEU A 83 -7.60 -1.63 12.12
CA LEU A 83 -7.04 -1.88 13.44
C LEU A 83 -7.99 -1.36 14.52
N ASP A 84 -8.00 -2.04 15.65
CA ASP A 84 -8.66 -1.52 16.83
C ASP A 84 -8.07 -0.17 17.22
N ARG A 85 -8.95 0.76 17.64
CA ARG A 85 -8.58 2.14 17.94
C ARG A 85 -7.42 2.26 18.92
N ASP A 86 -7.46 1.47 20.00
CA ASP A 86 -6.43 1.50 21.04
C ASP A 86 -5.09 0.99 20.50
N ILE A 87 -5.11 -0.09 19.70
CA ILE A 87 -3.92 -0.63 19.04
C ILE A 87 -3.32 0.39 18.05
N ALA A 88 -4.15 1.03 17.24
CA ALA A 88 -3.67 2.05 16.29
C ALA A 88 -3.03 3.23 17.02
N SER A 89 -3.66 3.69 18.10
CA SER A 89 -3.15 4.79 18.93
C SER A 89 -1.80 4.46 19.56
N ASP A 90 -1.64 3.25 20.11
CA ASP A 90 -0.39 2.79 20.70
C ASP A 90 0.73 2.72 19.65
N LEU A 91 0.43 2.20 18.46
CA LEU A 91 1.40 2.09 17.37
C LEU A 91 1.90 3.45 16.85
N PHE A 92 1.10 4.50 16.94
CA PHE A 92 1.53 5.84 16.52
C PHE A 92 2.69 6.39 17.35
N GLY A 93 2.78 5.94 18.60
CA GLY A 93 3.78 6.42 19.57
C GLY A 93 4.98 5.52 19.77
N VAL A 94 4.93 4.28 19.29
CA VAL A 94 5.89 3.22 19.66
C VAL A 94 7.35 3.54 19.35
N VAL A 95 7.62 4.38 18.36
CA VAL A 95 8.98 4.76 17.93
C VAL A 95 9.28 6.26 18.09
N ASN A 96 8.48 7.00 18.84
CA ASN A 96 8.64 8.45 18.98
C ASN A 96 10.02 8.85 19.51
N ASP A 97 10.64 8.03 20.37
CA ASP A 97 11.95 8.27 20.95
C ASP A 97 13.11 7.96 20.00
N ASN A 98 12.85 7.29 18.87
CA ASN A 98 13.86 6.99 17.86
C ASN A 98 13.66 7.85 16.61
N PRO A 99 14.53 8.90 16.39
CA PRO A 99 14.39 9.80 15.25
C PRO A 99 14.65 9.14 13.89
N ASP A 100 15.32 7.99 13.84
CA ASP A 100 15.70 7.32 12.61
C ASP A 100 14.57 6.41 12.08
N ILE A 101 13.58 6.07 12.92
CA ILE A 101 12.44 5.26 12.52
C ILE A 101 11.25 6.17 12.17
N ILE A 102 10.66 5.91 11.03
CA ILE A 102 9.48 6.63 10.56
C ILE A 102 8.26 5.74 10.72
N THR A 103 7.24 6.28 11.37
CA THR A 103 5.91 5.65 11.43
C THR A 103 5.11 6.06 10.20
N ASN A 104 4.62 5.07 9.48
CA ASN A 104 3.74 5.23 8.34
C ASN A 104 2.35 4.71 8.71
N VAL A 105 1.30 5.45 8.35
CA VAL A 105 -0.09 5.11 8.66
C VAL A 105 -0.93 5.21 7.40
N TYR A 106 -1.61 4.12 7.04
CA TYR A 106 -2.68 4.13 6.05
C TYR A 106 -4.02 4.23 6.75
N ARG A 107 -4.73 5.33 6.53
CA ARG A 107 -6.05 5.60 7.10
C ARG A 107 -6.99 6.04 5.97
N ASP A 108 -8.08 5.32 5.80
CA ASP A 108 -9.03 5.56 4.72
C ASP A 108 -8.33 5.71 3.36
N ASP A 109 -8.41 6.86 2.70
CA ASP A 109 -7.80 7.16 1.40
C ASP A 109 -6.47 7.93 1.54
N GLU A 110 -5.93 8.03 2.76
CA GLU A 110 -4.79 8.87 3.08
C GLU A 110 -3.59 8.06 3.58
N TRP A 111 -2.40 8.59 3.30
CA TRP A 111 -1.15 8.11 3.86
C TRP A 111 -0.53 9.20 4.73
N PHE A 112 -0.19 8.84 5.95
CA PHE A 112 0.44 9.74 6.92
C PHE A 112 1.82 9.25 7.31
N MET A 113 2.73 10.21 7.60
CA MET A 113 4.05 9.95 8.17
C MET A 113 4.28 10.90 9.36
N ASN A 114 4.95 10.40 10.41
CA ASN A 114 5.30 11.23 11.55
C ASN A 114 6.48 12.19 11.29
N ARG A 115 7.26 11.95 10.22
CA ARG A 115 8.42 12.76 9.84
C ARG A 115 8.58 12.83 8.34
N HIS A 116 9.17 13.93 7.89
CA HIS A 116 9.49 14.12 6.48
C HIS A 116 10.75 13.37 6.09
N ARG A 117 10.72 12.68 4.95
CA ARG A 117 11.86 11.97 4.38
C ARG A 117 12.09 12.42 2.93
N PRO A 118 12.96 13.41 2.70
CA PRO A 118 13.17 14.00 1.36
C PRO A 118 13.66 13.00 0.32
N GLU A 119 14.33 11.93 0.75
CA GLU A 119 14.90 10.92 -0.14
C GLU A 119 13.83 9.98 -0.71
N GLU A 120 12.85 9.62 0.07
CA GLU A 120 11.68 8.84 -0.40
C GLU A 120 10.84 9.63 -1.40
N MET A 121 10.80 10.95 -1.28
CA MET A 121 10.13 11.84 -2.22
C MET A 121 10.66 11.71 -3.66
N ARG A 122 11.87 11.23 -3.87
CA ARG A 122 12.40 11.03 -5.23
C ARG A 122 11.66 9.92 -5.98
N PHE A 123 11.21 8.90 -5.26
CA PHE A 123 10.43 7.79 -5.82
C PHE A 123 8.96 8.15 -6.03
N PHE A 124 8.44 9.13 -5.28
CA PHE A 124 7.02 9.52 -5.31
C PHE A 124 6.78 10.87 -5.99
N LYS A 125 7.80 11.54 -6.57
CA LYS A 125 7.65 12.86 -7.20
C LYS A 125 6.61 12.91 -8.31
N GLU A 126 6.37 11.80 -8.97
CA GLU A 126 5.38 11.65 -10.04
C GLU A 126 4.11 10.91 -9.57
N ALA A 127 4.10 10.39 -8.34
CA ALA A 127 2.95 9.72 -7.79
C ALA A 127 1.89 10.74 -7.36
N VAL A 128 0.67 10.53 -7.79
CA VAL A 128 -0.50 11.32 -7.35
C VAL A 128 -0.80 11.05 -5.88
N PHE A 129 -0.47 9.85 -5.38
CA PHE A 129 -0.65 9.46 -3.99
C PHE A 129 0.56 9.90 -3.16
N GLN A 130 0.38 10.93 -2.33
CA GLN A 130 1.40 11.52 -1.49
C GLN A 130 1.01 11.43 -0.02
N TYR A 131 2.02 11.37 0.87
CA TYR A 131 1.78 11.40 2.30
C TYR A 131 1.56 12.81 2.82
N ALA A 132 0.79 12.91 3.92
CA ALA A 132 0.71 14.07 4.78
C ALA A 132 1.51 13.83 6.08
N LEU A 133 2.05 14.89 6.65
CA LEU A 133 2.65 14.79 7.99
C LEU A 133 1.56 14.82 9.07
N TYR A 134 1.75 14.02 10.11
CA TYR A 134 0.94 14.11 11.31
C TYR A 134 1.79 14.40 12.54
N GLU A 135 1.19 15.01 13.52
CA GLU A 135 1.80 15.21 14.84
C GLU A 135 1.33 14.08 15.78
N PRO A 136 2.27 13.45 16.53
CA PRO A 136 1.91 12.44 17.52
C PRO A 136 0.84 12.96 18.49
N GLY A 137 -0.23 12.16 18.65
CA GLY A 137 -1.38 12.51 19.49
C GLY A 137 -2.47 13.36 18.83
N LEU A 138 -2.29 13.80 17.57
CA LEU A 138 -3.32 14.52 16.81
C LEU A 138 -3.97 13.69 15.71
N LEU A 139 -3.35 12.57 15.30
CA LEU A 139 -3.93 11.69 14.31
C LEU A 139 -5.05 10.84 14.95
N GLU A 140 -6.25 10.93 14.38
CA GLU A 140 -7.36 10.09 14.81
C GLU A 140 -7.11 8.63 14.44
N PRO A 141 -7.30 7.67 15.37
CA PRO A 141 -6.99 6.27 15.14
C PRO A 141 -8.09 5.49 14.40
N GLU A 142 -9.24 6.10 14.13
CA GLU A 142 -10.29 5.47 13.34
C GLU A 142 -9.91 5.36 11.86
N GLY A 143 -10.37 4.31 11.20
CA GLY A 143 -10.15 4.10 9.76
C GLY A 143 -8.77 3.57 9.40
N VAL A 144 -7.88 3.32 10.37
CA VAL A 144 -6.52 2.85 10.14
C VAL A 144 -6.52 1.41 9.63
N SER A 145 -6.04 1.22 8.42
CA SER A 145 -5.91 -0.10 7.79
C SER A 145 -4.54 -0.73 7.98
N LYS A 146 -3.50 0.09 8.19
CA LYS A 146 -2.12 -0.39 8.32
C LYS A 146 -1.27 0.65 9.04
N VAL A 147 -0.42 0.18 9.93
CA VAL A 147 0.74 0.91 10.46
C VAL A 147 2.00 0.13 10.12
N PHE A 148 3.03 0.81 9.66
CA PHE A 148 4.33 0.19 9.39
C PHE A 148 5.47 1.18 9.65
N PHE A 149 6.65 0.61 9.88
CA PHE A 149 7.83 1.39 10.25
C PHE A 149 8.89 1.25 9.16
N THR A 150 9.55 2.37 8.85
CA THR A 150 10.66 2.39 7.90
C THR A 150 11.89 3.03 8.53
N CYS A 151 13.06 2.47 8.22
CA CYS A 151 14.35 2.94 8.70
C CYS A 151 15.45 2.56 7.70
N ASP A 152 16.56 3.32 7.65
CA ASP A 152 17.70 3.00 6.78
C ASP A 152 18.52 1.80 7.31
N SER A 153 18.45 1.52 8.61
CA SER A 153 19.15 0.41 9.25
C SER A 153 18.14 -0.64 9.72
N HIS A 154 18.17 -1.82 9.11
CA HIS A 154 17.34 -2.95 9.56
C HIS A 154 17.57 -3.31 11.03
N GLU A 155 18.79 -3.16 11.54
CA GLU A 155 19.12 -3.45 12.94
C GLU A 155 18.30 -2.63 13.93
N GLN A 156 17.91 -1.41 13.56
CA GLN A 156 17.08 -0.55 14.40
C GLN A 156 15.61 -0.99 14.43
N LEU A 157 15.16 -1.78 13.46
CA LEU A 157 13.79 -2.32 13.41
C LEU A 157 13.65 -3.63 14.20
N LEU A 158 14.75 -4.37 14.45
CA LEU A 158 14.72 -5.66 15.15
C LEU A 158 13.98 -5.64 16.50
N PRO A 159 14.07 -4.59 17.35
CA PRO A 159 13.29 -4.53 18.59
C PRO A 159 11.78 -4.47 18.39
N LEU A 160 11.31 -4.08 17.19
CA LEU A 160 9.88 -4.00 16.86
C LEU A 160 9.32 -5.33 16.33
N GLU A 161 10.19 -6.30 16.00
CA GLU A 161 9.80 -7.61 15.49
C GLU A 161 9.46 -8.62 16.62
N GLN A 162 9.59 -8.23 17.88
CA GLN A 162 9.33 -9.05 19.07
C GLN A 162 7.94 -8.78 19.66
#